data_2351457356c98758d5ea71293241494d
#
_entry.id   2351457356c98758d5ea71293241494d
#
_cell.length_a   1.000
_cell.length_b   1.000
_cell.length_c   1.000
_cell.angle_alpha   90.00
_cell.angle_beta   90.00
_cell.angle_gamma   90.00
#
_symmetry.space_group_name_H-M   'P 1'
#
loop_
_entity.id
_entity.type
_entity.pdbx_description
1 polymer ?
#
loop_
_entity_poly.entity_id
_entity_poly.type
_entity_poly.pdbx_seq_one_letter_code
_entity_poly.pdbx_strand_id
1 'polypeptide(L)'
;MVLLEIRGVNKLFHADGKDMEALQDINLSIKENEFICFIGPSGCGKTTLLRIIAGLEEPTSGTVSLGEDEIKGPGPERGMVFQEYSLFPWRTVLDNIAFGLELRGVPKAERQEKARQYLKMVGLERFETRYPHELSGGMKQRVAIARALVNDPKALLMDEPFGALDAQTRNVMQSELLRIWEEERKTVVFVTHSVDEAIYLADRIVIMSARPGRIKDIIEIGLPRPRNRTSPEVNQIRDRILCDLRAEIVTC
;
A
#
# COMPACT_ATOMS: atom_id res chain seq x y z
N MET A 1 2.50 19.60 -1.09
CA MET A 1 2.56 19.74 0.40
C MET A 1 2.97 18.41 0.99
N VAL A 2 3.60 18.34 2.19
CA VAL A 2 3.85 17.07 2.89
C VAL A 2 2.52 16.59 3.47
N LEU A 3 2.14 15.34 3.18
CA LEU A 3 0.92 14.73 3.71
C LEU A 3 1.21 13.81 4.90
N LEU A 4 2.23 12.96 4.78
CA LEU A 4 2.65 12.04 5.85
C LEU A 4 4.07 12.40 6.29
N GLU A 5 4.28 12.53 7.60
CA GLU A 5 5.58 12.81 8.20
C GLU A 5 5.91 11.73 9.22
N ILE A 6 7.06 11.08 9.06
CA ILE A 6 7.59 10.04 9.94
C ILE A 6 8.87 10.57 10.55
N ARG A 7 8.95 10.66 11.89
CA ARG A 7 10.07 11.28 12.61
C ARG A 7 10.62 10.35 13.67
N GLY A 8 11.86 9.88 13.48
CA GLY A 8 12.61 9.09 14.44
C GLY A 8 11.89 7.84 14.91
N VAL A 9 11.10 7.18 14.01
CA VAL A 9 10.29 6.02 14.37
C VAL A 9 11.18 4.81 14.61
N ASN A 10 11.04 4.25 15.83
CA ASN A 10 11.65 2.99 16.23
C ASN A 10 10.54 2.00 16.61
N LYS A 11 10.78 0.71 16.37
CA LYS A 11 9.88 -0.36 16.80
C LYS A 11 10.65 -1.54 17.35
N LEU A 12 10.38 -1.84 18.61
CA LEU A 12 10.90 -2.99 19.35
C LEU A 12 9.73 -3.92 19.66
N PHE A 13 9.87 -5.20 19.34
CA PHE A 13 8.94 -6.25 19.75
C PHE A 13 9.58 -7.05 20.89
N HIS A 14 8.78 -7.31 21.92
CA HIS A 14 9.16 -8.18 23.04
C HIS A 14 8.45 -9.52 22.87
N ALA A 15 9.17 -10.58 22.55
CA ALA A 15 8.63 -11.92 22.40
C ALA A 15 9.56 -12.96 23.05
N ASP A 16 9.01 -13.86 23.85
CA ASP A 16 9.72 -14.98 24.48
C ASP A 16 11.00 -14.57 25.24
N GLY A 17 10.95 -13.40 25.91
CA GLY A 17 12.07 -12.86 26.68
C GLY A 17 13.23 -12.33 25.83
N LYS A 18 13.02 -12.15 24.51
CA LYS A 18 13.97 -11.55 23.58
C LYS A 18 13.40 -10.27 22.98
N ASP A 19 14.24 -9.28 22.86
CA ASP A 19 13.93 -8.03 22.17
C ASP A 19 14.33 -8.16 20.71
N MET A 20 13.39 -7.84 19.82
CA MET A 20 13.64 -7.80 18.39
C MET A 20 13.38 -6.38 17.88
N GLU A 21 14.44 -5.69 17.49
CA GLU A 21 14.34 -4.38 16.87
C GLU A 21 13.90 -4.54 15.40
N ALA A 22 12.66 -4.17 15.11
CA ALA A 22 12.09 -4.28 13.78
C ALA A 22 12.37 -3.04 12.91
N LEU A 23 12.34 -1.84 13.52
CA LEU A 23 12.61 -0.56 12.86
C LEU A 23 13.52 0.29 13.73
N GLN A 24 14.46 0.99 13.09
CA GLN A 24 15.38 1.88 13.75
C GLN A 24 15.52 3.20 13.00
N ASP A 25 15.22 4.30 13.69
CA ASP A 25 15.38 5.70 13.26
C ASP A 25 14.83 5.98 11.86
N ILE A 26 13.56 5.62 11.63
CA ILE A 26 12.90 5.90 10.35
C ILE A 26 12.47 7.36 10.31
N ASN A 27 13.02 8.08 9.32
CA ASN A 27 12.72 9.48 9.04
C ASN A 27 12.32 9.61 7.57
N LEU A 28 11.07 10.05 7.28
CA LEU A 28 10.58 10.15 5.91
C LEU A 28 9.40 11.12 5.82
N SER A 29 9.45 12.01 4.82
CA SER A 29 8.31 12.85 4.43
C SER A 29 7.73 12.37 3.12
N ILE A 30 6.40 12.20 3.05
CA ILE A 30 5.66 11.78 1.85
C ILE A 30 4.74 12.94 1.43
N LYS A 31 4.81 13.31 0.14
CA LYS A 31 4.04 14.42 -0.41
C LYS A 31 2.60 14.01 -0.74
N GLU A 32 1.71 14.98 -0.82
CA GLU A 32 0.36 14.76 -1.36
C GLU A 32 0.43 14.24 -2.80
N ASN A 33 -0.45 13.29 -3.11
CA ASN A 33 -0.58 12.66 -4.43
C ASN A 33 0.68 11.93 -4.90
N GLU A 34 1.60 11.63 -4.00
CA GLU A 34 2.80 10.86 -4.29
C GLU A 34 2.50 9.35 -4.25
N PHE A 35 3.05 8.62 -5.21
CA PHE A 35 3.10 7.16 -5.17
C PHE A 35 4.47 6.72 -4.68
N ILE A 36 4.59 6.30 -3.43
CA ILE A 36 5.84 5.84 -2.82
C ILE A 36 5.83 4.33 -2.60
N CYS A 37 6.92 3.65 -2.99
CA CYS A 37 7.09 2.21 -2.77
C CYS A 37 8.18 1.93 -1.74
N PHE A 38 7.91 1.03 -0.80
CA PHE A 38 8.90 0.44 0.10
C PHE A 38 9.33 -0.93 -0.43
N ILE A 39 10.63 -1.11 -0.62
CA ILE A 39 11.25 -2.38 -1.00
C ILE A 39 12.37 -2.73 -0.02
N GLY A 40 12.69 -4.03 0.07
CA GLY A 40 13.76 -4.53 0.95
C GLY A 40 13.59 -6.02 1.20
N PRO A 41 14.56 -6.69 1.84
CA PRO A 41 14.51 -8.11 2.14
C PRO A 41 13.31 -8.47 3.02
N SER A 42 12.95 -9.76 3.04
CA SER A 42 11.89 -10.25 3.91
C SER A 42 12.24 -10.02 5.38
N GLY A 43 11.26 -9.53 6.16
CA GLY A 43 11.46 -9.24 7.59
C GLY A 43 12.24 -7.96 7.91
N CYS A 44 12.49 -7.06 6.94
CA CYS A 44 13.10 -5.75 7.18
C CYS A 44 12.14 -4.67 7.74
N GLY A 45 10.93 -5.03 8.13
CA GLY A 45 10.02 -4.10 8.80
C GLY A 45 9.06 -3.31 7.91
N LYS A 46 8.98 -3.54 6.58
CA LYS A 46 8.07 -2.83 5.67
C LYS A 46 6.61 -2.86 6.11
N THR A 47 6.08 -4.06 6.36
CA THR A 47 4.70 -4.25 6.85
C THR A 47 4.51 -3.62 8.23
N THR A 48 5.53 -3.68 9.11
CA THR A 48 5.49 -3.03 10.42
C THR A 48 5.37 -1.51 10.28
N LEU A 49 6.20 -0.91 9.43
CA LEU A 49 6.12 0.53 9.15
C LEU A 49 4.77 0.92 8.54
N LEU A 50 4.28 0.13 7.58
CA LEU A 50 2.96 0.37 6.98
C LEU A 50 1.83 0.30 8.02
N ARG A 51 1.87 -0.67 8.96
CA ARG A 51 0.91 -0.78 10.06
C ARG A 51 0.99 0.39 11.04
N ILE A 52 2.19 0.91 11.31
CA ILE A 52 2.37 2.11 12.12
C ILE A 52 1.73 3.32 11.41
N ILE A 53 1.95 3.51 10.11
CA ILE A 53 1.30 4.56 9.32
C ILE A 53 -0.22 4.40 9.31
N ALA A 54 -0.73 3.16 9.27
CA ALA A 54 -2.16 2.87 9.36
C ALA A 54 -2.77 3.14 10.75
N GLY A 55 -1.95 3.27 11.79
CA GLY A 55 -2.38 3.35 13.19
C GLY A 55 -2.84 2.00 13.75
N LEU A 56 -2.44 0.89 13.10
CA LEU A 56 -2.73 -0.49 13.55
C LEU A 56 -1.64 -1.05 14.47
N GLU A 57 -0.51 -0.37 14.55
CA GLU A 57 0.63 -0.69 15.39
C GLU A 57 1.20 0.62 15.96
N GLU A 58 1.59 0.62 17.23
CA GLU A 58 2.20 1.79 17.86
C GLU A 58 3.74 1.73 17.72
N PRO A 59 4.41 2.83 17.39
CA PRO A 59 5.88 2.88 17.45
C PRO A 59 6.34 2.80 18.91
N THR A 60 7.54 2.25 19.16
CA THR A 60 8.16 2.28 20.50
C THR A 60 8.64 3.67 20.85
N SER A 61 9.11 4.43 19.86
CA SER A 61 9.44 5.86 19.96
C SER A 61 9.35 6.52 18.60
N GLY A 62 9.39 7.85 18.58
CA GLY A 62 9.15 8.65 17.39
C GLY A 62 7.66 8.88 17.13
N THR A 63 7.33 9.57 16.05
CA THR A 63 5.94 9.97 15.71
C THR A 63 5.66 9.80 14.24
N VAL A 64 4.39 9.55 13.92
CA VAL A 64 3.87 9.62 12.55
C VAL A 64 2.69 10.57 12.54
N SER A 65 2.65 11.50 11.59
CA SER A 65 1.54 12.43 11.44
C SER A 65 0.96 12.42 10.03
N LEU A 66 -0.34 12.73 9.92
CA LEU A 66 -1.06 12.96 8.68
C LEU A 66 -1.51 14.43 8.64
N GLY A 67 -0.86 15.23 7.81
CA GLY A 67 -0.95 16.69 7.92
C GLY A 67 -0.39 17.17 9.26
N GLU A 68 -1.22 17.89 10.03
CA GLU A 68 -0.85 18.38 11.36
C GLU A 68 -1.20 17.41 12.49
N ASP A 69 -1.98 16.36 12.21
CA ASP A 69 -2.51 15.44 13.20
C ASP A 69 -1.59 14.23 13.40
N GLU A 70 -1.18 13.99 14.65
CA GLU A 70 -0.46 12.77 15.02
C GLU A 70 -1.36 11.54 14.94
N ILE A 71 -0.86 10.47 14.32
CA ILE A 71 -1.56 9.19 14.18
C ILE A 71 -1.49 8.42 15.51
N LYS A 72 -2.64 8.29 16.19
CA LYS A 72 -2.77 7.55 17.46
C LYS A 72 -3.60 6.28 17.36
N GLY A 73 -4.14 5.99 16.17
CA GLY A 73 -4.97 4.82 15.94
C GLY A 73 -5.49 4.77 14.51
N PRO A 74 -6.26 3.73 14.14
CA PRO A 74 -6.88 3.62 12.83
C PRO A 74 -7.85 4.77 12.55
N GLY A 75 -7.92 5.21 11.29
CA GLY A 75 -8.82 6.29 10.88
C GLY A 75 -9.26 6.17 9.42
N PRO A 76 -10.44 6.71 9.05
CA PRO A 76 -11.00 6.61 7.71
C PRO A 76 -10.19 7.35 6.65
N GLU A 77 -9.35 8.29 7.04
CA GLU A 77 -8.46 9.06 6.16
C GLU A 77 -7.27 8.24 5.65
N ARG A 78 -7.10 7.01 6.13
CA ARG A 78 -6.08 6.03 5.70
C ARG A 78 -6.76 4.73 5.30
N GLY A 79 -6.92 4.53 3.99
CA GLY A 79 -7.44 3.28 3.44
C GLY A 79 -6.36 2.20 3.44
N MET A 80 -6.64 1.00 3.99
CA MET A 80 -5.70 -0.11 4.01
C MET A 80 -6.15 -1.24 3.08
N VAL A 81 -5.25 -1.70 2.22
CA VAL A 81 -5.39 -2.89 1.38
C VAL A 81 -4.38 -3.92 1.86
N PHE A 82 -4.86 -5.02 2.41
CA PHE A 82 -4.05 -6.10 2.96
C PHE A 82 -3.63 -7.10 1.89
N GLN A 83 -2.56 -7.84 2.15
CA GLN A 83 -2.05 -8.91 1.29
C GLN A 83 -3.11 -10.00 1.02
N GLU A 84 -3.88 -10.39 2.02
CA GLU A 84 -5.00 -11.35 1.92
C GLU A 84 -6.32 -10.60 1.73
N TYR A 85 -6.56 -9.84 0.74
CA TYR A 85 -7.79 -9.08 0.39
C TYR A 85 -8.71 -8.69 1.55
N SER A 86 -8.81 -9.50 2.61
CA SER A 86 -9.62 -9.35 3.85
C SER A 86 -11.09 -8.98 3.57
N LEU A 87 -11.67 -9.56 2.51
CA LEU A 87 -13.08 -9.39 2.20
C LEU A 87 -13.94 -10.20 3.16
N PHE A 88 -15.08 -9.66 3.57
CA PHE A 88 -16.05 -10.36 4.39
C PHE A 88 -16.75 -11.44 3.55
N PRO A 89 -16.51 -12.75 3.80
CA PRO A 89 -17.02 -13.82 2.95
C PRO A 89 -18.54 -13.96 2.96
N TRP A 90 -19.21 -13.45 3.99
CA TRP A 90 -20.66 -13.45 4.15
C TRP A 90 -21.36 -12.19 3.60
N ARG A 91 -20.63 -11.25 3.04
CA ARG A 91 -21.15 -10.04 2.39
C ARG A 91 -20.98 -10.12 0.88
N THR A 92 -21.93 -9.54 0.16
CA THR A 92 -21.79 -9.36 -1.29
C THR A 92 -20.64 -8.42 -1.63
N VAL A 93 -20.26 -8.35 -2.89
CA VAL A 93 -19.26 -7.42 -3.40
C VAL A 93 -19.65 -5.98 -3.09
N LEU A 94 -20.91 -5.61 -3.38
CA LEU A 94 -21.44 -4.27 -3.10
C LEU A 94 -21.38 -3.94 -1.61
N ASP A 95 -21.80 -4.86 -0.75
CA ASP A 95 -21.82 -4.65 0.70
C ASP A 95 -20.40 -4.66 1.30
N ASN A 96 -19.44 -5.36 0.69
CA ASN A 96 -18.02 -5.25 1.05
C ASN A 96 -17.50 -3.84 0.79
N ILE A 97 -17.78 -3.28 -0.38
CA ILE A 97 -17.35 -1.91 -0.72
C ILE A 97 -18.05 -0.90 0.19
N ALA A 98 -19.37 -1.02 0.40
CA ALA A 98 -20.15 -0.09 1.20
C ALA A 98 -19.86 -0.13 2.71
N PHE A 99 -19.09 -1.11 3.20
CA PHE A 99 -18.93 -1.38 4.63
C PHE A 99 -18.40 -0.19 5.44
N GLY A 100 -17.37 0.50 4.95
CA GLY A 100 -16.81 1.67 5.65
C GLY A 100 -17.82 2.80 5.80
N LEU A 101 -18.68 3.02 4.80
CA LEU A 101 -19.77 3.99 4.86
C LEU A 101 -20.88 3.55 5.81
N GLU A 102 -21.13 2.23 5.92
CA GLU A 102 -22.07 1.67 6.91
C GLU A 102 -21.63 1.99 8.35
N LEU A 103 -20.34 1.80 8.67
CA LEU A 103 -19.79 2.12 9.98
C LEU A 103 -19.89 3.63 10.31
N ARG A 104 -19.89 4.49 9.29
CA ARG A 104 -20.09 5.94 9.43
C ARG A 104 -21.56 6.34 9.53
N GLY A 105 -22.50 5.39 9.56
CA GLY A 105 -23.93 5.65 9.66
C GLY A 105 -24.58 6.19 8.38
N VAL A 106 -23.91 6.10 7.21
CA VAL A 106 -24.48 6.56 5.93
C VAL A 106 -25.70 5.70 5.57
N PRO A 107 -26.85 6.32 5.18
CA PRO A 107 -28.07 5.60 4.82
C PRO A 107 -27.83 4.55 3.71
N LYS A 108 -28.54 3.41 3.79
CA LYS A 108 -28.32 2.26 2.90
C LYS A 108 -28.37 2.62 1.41
N ALA A 109 -29.35 3.40 0.99
CA ALA A 109 -29.49 3.80 -0.41
C ALA A 109 -28.28 4.62 -0.90
N GLU A 110 -27.83 5.59 -0.10
CA GLU A 110 -26.70 6.47 -0.41
C GLU A 110 -25.39 5.70 -0.46
N ARG A 111 -25.09 4.88 0.57
CA ARG A 111 -23.85 4.11 0.61
C ARG A 111 -23.75 3.07 -0.51
N GLN A 112 -24.88 2.45 -0.91
CA GLN A 112 -24.90 1.51 -2.03
C GLN A 112 -24.72 2.23 -3.37
N GLU A 113 -25.29 3.42 -3.54
CA GLU A 113 -25.09 4.22 -4.76
C GLU A 113 -23.62 4.63 -4.89
N LYS A 114 -23.02 5.13 -3.81
CA LYS A 114 -21.57 5.44 -3.81
C LYS A 114 -20.73 4.20 -4.06
N ALA A 115 -21.05 3.06 -3.45
CA ALA A 115 -20.34 1.81 -3.69
C ALA A 115 -20.43 1.33 -5.15
N ARG A 116 -21.57 1.54 -5.86
CA ARG A 116 -21.70 1.23 -7.29
C ARG A 116 -20.80 2.09 -8.16
N GLN A 117 -20.58 3.37 -7.81
CA GLN A 117 -19.64 4.22 -8.53
C GLN A 117 -18.22 3.65 -8.49
N TYR A 118 -17.75 3.22 -7.31
CA TYR A 118 -16.44 2.57 -7.17
C TYR A 118 -16.40 1.16 -7.80
N LEU A 119 -17.52 0.44 -7.76
CA LEU A 119 -17.65 -0.85 -8.43
C LEU A 119 -17.50 -0.70 -9.96
N LYS A 120 -18.09 0.36 -10.53
CA LYS A 120 -17.93 0.74 -11.93
C LYS A 120 -16.49 1.14 -12.25
N MET A 121 -15.86 1.96 -11.41
CA MET A 121 -14.47 2.38 -11.56
C MET A 121 -13.52 1.18 -11.70
N VAL A 122 -13.77 0.10 -10.95
CA VAL A 122 -12.95 -1.13 -11.01
C VAL A 122 -13.47 -2.18 -12.00
N GLY A 123 -14.48 -1.86 -12.80
CA GLY A 123 -15.01 -2.73 -13.90
C GLY A 123 -15.70 -4.00 -13.40
N LEU A 124 -16.42 -3.93 -12.28
CA LEU A 124 -17.07 -5.10 -11.66
C LEU A 124 -18.59 -4.94 -11.49
N GLU A 125 -19.26 -4.08 -12.24
CA GLU A 125 -20.69 -3.78 -12.11
C GLU A 125 -21.59 -5.03 -12.16
N ARG A 126 -21.22 -6.02 -12.98
CA ARG A 126 -21.99 -7.25 -13.14
C ARG A 126 -21.86 -8.22 -11.95
N PHE A 127 -21.00 -7.89 -10.97
CA PHE A 127 -20.67 -8.75 -9.83
C PHE A 127 -21.17 -8.20 -8.50
N GLU A 128 -22.02 -7.16 -8.50
CA GLU A 128 -22.43 -6.47 -7.27
C GLU A 128 -23.10 -7.38 -6.23
N THR A 129 -23.84 -8.40 -6.67
CA THR A 129 -24.57 -9.36 -5.83
C THR A 129 -23.77 -10.63 -5.52
N ARG A 130 -22.58 -10.79 -6.12
CA ARG A 130 -21.73 -11.97 -5.92
C ARG A 130 -21.03 -11.90 -4.57
N TYR A 131 -20.61 -13.06 -4.08
CA TYR A 131 -19.82 -13.22 -2.86
C TYR A 131 -18.32 -13.37 -3.20
N PRO A 132 -17.40 -13.09 -2.24
CA PRO A 132 -15.96 -13.19 -2.49
C PRO A 132 -15.49 -14.56 -3.01
N HIS A 133 -16.10 -15.67 -2.59
CA HIS A 133 -15.72 -17.00 -3.05
C HIS A 133 -16.04 -17.27 -4.54
N GLU A 134 -16.91 -16.45 -5.16
CA GLU A 134 -17.26 -16.52 -6.58
C GLU A 134 -16.34 -15.70 -7.49
N LEU A 135 -15.33 -15.00 -6.89
CA LEU A 135 -14.46 -14.08 -7.61
C LEU A 135 -13.05 -14.68 -7.83
N SER A 136 -12.42 -14.32 -8.96
CA SER A 136 -10.99 -14.55 -9.16
C SER A 136 -10.12 -13.69 -8.22
N GLY A 137 -8.84 -14.04 -8.05
CA GLY A 137 -7.90 -13.26 -7.22
C GLY A 137 -7.82 -11.79 -7.61
N GLY A 138 -7.69 -11.50 -8.92
CA GLY A 138 -7.67 -10.13 -9.43
C GLY A 138 -8.98 -9.37 -9.19
N MET A 139 -10.14 -10.04 -9.26
CA MET A 139 -11.42 -9.43 -8.92
C MET A 139 -11.52 -9.10 -7.42
N LYS A 140 -11.10 -10.01 -6.55
CA LYS A 140 -11.03 -9.77 -5.09
C LYS A 140 -10.15 -8.58 -4.77
N GLN A 141 -9.01 -8.44 -5.45
CA GLN A 141 -8.11 -7.31 -5.29
C GLN A 141 -8.78 -5.99 -5.68
N ARG A 142 -9.48 -5.94 -6.81
CA ARG A 142 -10.23 -4.74 -7.23
C ARG A 142 -11.31 -4.36 -6.23
N VAL A 143 -12.02 -5.32 -5.67
CA VAL A 143 -13.01 -5.07 -4.61
C VAL A 143 -12.35 -4.52 -3.36
N ALA A 144 -11.18 -5.04 -2.95
CA ALA A 144 -10.44 -4.54 -1.79
C ALA A 144 -9.97 -3.08 -1.98
N ILE A 145 -9.48 -2.74 -3.19
CA ILE A 145 -9.12 -1.37 -3.55
C ILE A 145 -10.34 -0.45 -3.51
N ALA A 146 -11.46 -0.84 -4.15
CA ALA A 146 -12.70 -0.06 -4.15
C ALA A 146 -13.24 0.16 -2.73
N ARG A 147 -13.18 -0.86 -1.85
CA ARG A 147 -13.56 -0.77 -0.43
C ARG A 147 -12.71 0.22 0.35
N ALA A 148 -11.42 0.30 0.05
CA ALA A 148 -10.54 1.28 0.68
C ALA A 148 -10.85 2.70 0.21
N LEU A 149 -11.05 2.89 -1.11
CA LEU A 149 -11.25 4.19 -1.75
C LEU A 149 -12.63 4.81 -1.47
N VAL A 150 -13.70 4.02 -1.29
CA VAL A 150 -15.08 4.52 -1.10
C VAL A 150 -15.22 5.47 0.10
N ASN A 151 -14.33 5.35 1.08
CA ASN A 151 -14.28 6.22 2.27
C ASN A 151 -13.62 7.58 2.00
N ASP A 152 -13.14 7.80 0.77
CA ASP A 152 -12.40 9.01 0.37
C ASP A 152 -11.16 9.27 1.25
N PRO A 153 -10.24 8.29 1.37
CA PRO A 153 -9.06 8.46 2.21
C PRO A 153 -8.08 9.46 1.61
N LYS A 154 -7.29 10.15 2.45
CA LYS A 154 -6.16 11.00 2.03
C LYS A 154 -4.98 10.16 1.57
N ALA A 155 -4.78 9.00 2.21
CA ALA A 155 -3.70 8.07 1.88
C ALA A 155 -4.24 6.63 1.71
N LEU A 156 -3.74 5.93 0.67
CA LEU A 156 -4.00 4.52 0.41
C LEU A 156 -2.75 3.72 0.74
N LEU A 157 -2.87 2.81 1.70
CA LEU A 157 -1.79 1.98 2.20
C LEU A 157 -1.96 0.56 1.66
N MET A 158 -0.95 -0.01 1.01
CA MET A 158 -1.04 -1.30 0.35
C MET A 158 0.11 -2.22 0.77
N ASP A 159 -0.23 -3.37 1.36
CA ASP A 159 0.74 -4.37 1.80
C ASP A 159 0.77 -5.54 0.81
N GLU A 160 1.78 -5.60 -0.04
CA GLU A 160 2.01 -6.62 -1.08
C GLU A 160 0.73 -7.02 -1.86
N PRO A 161 -0.05 -6.05 -2.40
CA PRO A 161 -1.41 -6.31 -2.87
C PRO A 161 -1.46 -7.26 -4.08
N PHE A 162 -0.36 -7.49 -4.78
CA PHE A 162 -0.30 -8.34 -5.95
C PHE A 162 0.47 -9.66 -5.72
N GLY A 163 0.87 -9.95 -4.47
CA GLY A 163 1.70 -11.11 -4.14
C GLY A 163 1.06 -12.46 -4.50
N ALA A 164 -0.26 -12.58 -4.38
CA ALA A 164 -1.01 -13.80 -4.67
C ALA A 164 -1.43 -13.97 -6.14
N LEU A 165 -1.09 -13.01 -7.03
CA LEU A 165 -1.50 -13.04 -8.44
C LEU A 165 -0.41 -13.65 -9.34
N ASP A 166 -0.84 -14.36 -10.38
CA ASP A 166 0.06 -14.76 -11.48
C ASP A 166 0.61 -13.54 -12.22
N ALA A 167 1.69 -13.74 -12.96
CA ALA A 167 2.44 -12.64 -13.60
C ALA A 167 1.59 -11.82 -14.60
N GLN A 168 0.71 -12.49 -15.37
CA GLN A 168 -0.12 -11.81 -16.37
C GLN A 168 -1.22 -10.96 -15.69
N THR A 169 -1.95 -11.55 -14.74
CA THR A 169 -2.96 -10.85 -13.94
C THR A 169 -2.34 -9.69 -13.16
N ARG A 170 -1.16 -9.88 -12.60
CA ARG A 170 -0.41 -8.85 -11.88
C ARG A 170 -0.11 -7.63 -12.76
N ASN A 171 0.38 -7.84 -13.98
CA ASN A 171 0.66 -6.74 -14.91
C ASN A 171 -0.60 -5.93 -15.27
N VAL A 172 -1.73 -6.62 -15.49
CA VAL A 172 -3.02 -5.98 -15.73
C VAL A 172 -3.45 -5.16 -14.51
N MET A 173 -3.33 -5.74 -13.31
CA MET A 173 -3.73 -5.06 -12.07
C MET A 173 -2.88 -3.84 -11.74
N GLN A 174 -1.59 -3.84 -12.08
CA GLN A 174 -0.72 -2.68 -11.93
C GLN A 174 -1.15 -1.53 -12.86
N SER A 175 -1.50 -1.84 -14.11
CA SER A 175 -2.00 -0.83 -15.05
C SER A 175 -3.36 -0.26 -14.59
N GLU A 176 -4.25 -1.11 -14.08
CA GLU A 176 -5.52 -0.67 -13.50
C GLU A 176 -5.33 0.20 -12.25
N LEU A 177 -4.39 -0.17 -11.37
CA LEU A 177 -4.08 0.64 -10.20
C LEU A 177 -3.57 2.03 -10.59
N LEU A 178 -2.70 2.13 -11.60
CA LEU A 178 -2.24 3.43 -12.12
C LEU A 178 -3.40 4.26 -12.66
N ARG A 179 -4.30 3.66 -13.45
CA ARG A 179 -5.48 4.35 -13.98
C ARG A 179 -6.35 4.90 -12.84
N ILE A 180 -6.66 4.08 -11.83
CA ILE A 180 -7.42 4.49 -10.65
C ILE A 180 -6.69 5.61 -9.90
N TRP A 181 -5.38 5.49 -9.73
CA TRP A 181 -4.57 6.50 -9.05
C TRP A 181 -4.54 7.84 -9.82
N GLU A 182 -4.48 7.82 -11.15
CA GLU A 182 -4.55 9.03 -11.98
C GLU A 182 -5.91 9.73 -11.88
N GLU A 183 -7.00 8.98 -11.74
CA GLU A 183 -8.35 9.52 -11.56
C GLU A 183 -8.55 10.09 -10.14
N GLU A 184 -8.18 9.36 -9.11
CA GLU A 184 -8.44 9.69 -7.70
C GLU A 184 -7.42 10.63 -7.08
N ARG A 185 -6.19 10.66 -7.61
CA ARG A 185 -5.09 11.51 -7.11
C ARG A 185 -4.89 11.38 -5.60
N LYS A 186 -4.77 10.16 -5.10
CA LYS A 186 -4.50 9.88 -3.69
C LYS A 186 -3.01 9.67 -3.46
N THR A 187 -2.55 9.96 -2.26
CA THR A 187 -1.21 9.53 -1.83
C THR A 187 -1.22 8.02 -1.63
N VAL A 188 -0.25 7.31 -2.20
CA VAL A 188 -0.15 5.86 -2.10
C VAL A 188 1.16 5.47 -1.42
N VAL A 189 1.05 4.66 -0.37
CA VAL A 189 2.18 3.98 0.28
C VAL A 189 2.07 2.49 -0.05
N PHE A 190 3.00 1.99 -0.84
CA PHE A 190 2.95 0.65 -1.41
C PHE A 190 4.14 -0.18 -0.92
N VAL A 191 3.88 -1.33 -0.33
CA VAL A 191 4.91 -2.29 0.07
C VAL A 191 4.95 -3.42 -0.96
N THR A 192 6.14 -3.74 -1.43
CA THR A 192 6.37 -4.89 -2.33
C THR A 192 7.77 -5.46 -2.15
N HIS A 193 7.95 -6.70 -2.55
CA HIS A 193 9.27 -7.33 -2.73
C HIS A 193 9.73 -7.31 -4.19
N SER A 194 8.89 -6.85 -5.13
CA SER A 194 9.19 -6.81 -6.55
C SER A 194 9.75 -5.45 -6.96
N VAL A 195 11.02 -5.45 -7.41
CA VAL A 195 11.69 -4.26 -7.96
C VAL A 195 10.95 -3.74 -9.19
N ASP A 196 10.45 -4.65 -10.05
CA ASP A 196 9.72 -4.28 -11.26
C ASP A 196 8.39 -3.57 -10.96
N GLU A 197 7.68 -3.99 -9.91
CA GLU A 197 6.46 -3.30 -9.45
C GLU A 197 6.79 -1.90 -8.96
N ALA A 198 7.80 -1.78 -8.10
CA ALA A 198 8.20 -0.50 -7.55
C ALA A 198 8.61 0.49 -8.66
N ILE A 199 9.43 0.06 -9.62
CA ILE A 199 9.84 0.91 -10.76
C ILE A 199 8.63 1.28 -11.62
N TYR A 200 7.68 0.35 -11.86
CA TYR A 200 6.53 0.61 -12.70
C TYR A 200 5.57 1.63 -12.09
N LEU A 201 5.37 1.58 -10.76
CA LEU A 201 4.32 2.32 -10.05
C LEU A 201 4.81 3.61 -9.38
N ALA A 202 6.00 3.64 -8.78
CA ALA A 202 6.38 4.66 -7.82
C ALA A 202 6.90 5.96 -8.45
N ASP A 203 6.68 7.10 -7.77
CA ASP A 203 7.45 8.32 -7.96
C ASP A 203 8.77 8.24 -7.20
N ARG A 204 8.75 7.66 -5.99
CA ARG A 204 9.93 7.39 -5.17
C ARG A 204 9.93 5.96 -4.66
N ILE A 205 11.11 5.36 -4.61
CA ILE A 205 11.34 4.03 -4.05
C ILE A 205 12.23 4.19 -2.82
N VAL A 206 11.75 3.69 -1.68
CA VAL A 206 12.51 3.63 -0.43
C VAL A 206 13.08 2.23 -0.28
N ILE A 207 14.40 2.12 -0.25
CA ILE A 207 15.11 0.87 -0.02
C ILE A 207 15.36 0.73 1.49
N MET A 208 14.83 -0.35 2.07
CA MET A 208 15.03 -0.66 3.48
C MET A 208 16.13 -1.70 3.67
N SER A 209 16.99 -1.49 4.68
CA SER A 209 18.02 -2.44 5.10
C SER A 209 17.42 -3.69 5.74
N ALA A 210 18.25 -4.73 5.91
CA ALA A 210 17.94 -5.87 6.76
C ALA A 210 17.80 -5.45 8.24
N ARG A 211 17.57 -6.42 9.16
CA ARG A 211 17.30 -6.18 10.58
C ARG A 211 18.44 -5.46 11.31
N PRO A 212 18.16 -4.35 12.02
CA PRO A 212 16.90 -3.61 12.06
C PRO A 212 16.63 -2.87 10.75
N GLY A 213 15.32 -2.72 10.42
CA GLY A 213 14.93 -1.97 9.24
C GLY A 213 15.26 -0.49 9.38
N ARG A 214 16.05 0.02 8.46
CA ARG A 214 16.40 1.44 8.30
C ARG A 214 16.18 1.87 6.87
N ILE A 215 16.02 3.14 6.61
CA ILE A 215 16.06 3.66 5.24
C ILE A 215 17.52 3.68 4.79
N LYS A 216 17.85 2.88 3.77
CA LYS A 216 19.19 2.79 3.19
C LYS A 216 19.39 3.80 2.08
N ASP A 217 18.42 3.89 1.16
CA ASP A 217 18.45 4.84 0.04
C ASP A 217 17.02 5.21 -0.38
N ILE A 218 16.88 6.36 -1.02
CA ILE A 218 15.62 6.83 -1.61
C ILE A 218 15.90 7.21 -3.05
N ILE A 219 15.25 6.51 -3.99
CA ILE A 219 15.44 6.69 -5.43
C ILE A 219 14.22 7.38 -6.02
N GLU A 220 14.41 8.55 -6.61
CA GLU A 220 13.39 9.24 -7.40
C GLU A 220 13.31 8.66 -8.80
N ILE A 221 12.08 8.35 -9.26
CA ILE A 221 11.84 7.80 -10.60
C ILE A 221 11.26 8.91 -11.49
N GLY A 222 12.11 9.65 -12.15
CA GLY A 222 11.74 10.76 -13.03
C GLY A 222 11.18 10.35 -14.40
N LEU A 223 10.85 9.07 -14.60
CA LEU A 223 10.33 8.56 -15.87
C LEU A 223 8.80 8.74 -15.96
N PRO A 224 8.29 9.21 -17.11
CA PRO A 224 6.83 9.34 -17.31
C PRO A 224 6.13 8.00 -17.26
N ARG A 225 4.84 7.99 -16.87
CA ARG A 225 3.94 6.83 -16.91
C ARG A 225 3.06 6.82 -18.17
N PRO A 226 2.66 5.65 -18.69
CA PRO A 226 3.08 4.30 -18.29
C PRO A 226 4.52 4.00 -18.71
N ARG A 227 5.31 3.39 -17.81
CA ARG A 227 6.72 3.09 -18.06
C ARG A 227 6.90 1.83 -18.90
N ASN A 228 7.80 1.89 -19.88
CA ASN A 228 8.19 0.70 -20.63
C ASN A 228 9.15 -0.16 -19.79
N ARG A 229 8.67 -1.35 -19.38
CA ARG A 229 9.40 -2.28 -18.48
C ARG A 229 10.74 -2.76 -19.01
N THR A 230 10.96 -2.66 -20.33
CA THR A 230 12.17 -3.16 -21.02
C THR A 230 13.06 -2.03 -21.54
N SER A 231 12.73 -0.77 -21.25
CA SER A 231 13.56 0.34 -21.70
C SER A 231 14.94 0.35 -21.01
N PRO A 232 15.97 0.87 -21.66
CA PRO A 232 17.32 0.96 -21.08
C PRO A 232 17.34 1.73 -19.75
N GLU A 233 16.56 2.80 -19.64
CA GLU A 233 16.48 3.63 -18.44
C GLU A 233 15.88 2.86 -17.26
N VAL A 234 14.80 2.10 -17.49
CA VAL A 234 14.20 1.21 -16.49
C VAL A 234 15.17 0.13 -16.06
N ASN A 235 15.93 -0.45 -17.00
CA ASN A 235 16.94 -1.47 -16.70
C ASN A 235 18.09 -0.90 -15.84
N GLN A 236 18.57 0.30 -16.12
CA GLN A 236 19.60 0.96 -15.30
C GLN A 236 19.13 1.20 -13.86
N ILE A 237 17.90 1.67 -13.68
CA ILE A 237 17.32 1.84 -12.33
C ILE A 237 17.17 0.49 -11.63
N ARG A 238 16.72 -0.53 -12.35
CA ARG A 238 16.61 -1.91 -11.81
C ARG A 238 17.96 -2.44 -11.33
N ASP A 239 19.01 -2.30 -12.14
CA ASP A 239 20.35 -2.77 -11.80
C ASP A 239 20.90 -2.06 -10.54
N ARG A 240 20.71 -0.76 -10.42
CA ARG A 240 21.04 0.01 -9.22
C ARG A 240 20.33 -0.55 -7.99
N ILE A 241 19.00 -0.68 -8.04
CA ILE A 241 18.21 -1.20 -6.92
C ILE A 241 18.65 -2.62 -6.54
N LEU A 242 18.85 -3.49 -7.52
CA LEU A 242 19.30 -4.87 -7.28
C LEU A 242 20.70 -4.93 -6.65
N CYS A 243 21.61 -4.02 -7.02
CA CYS A 243 22.92 -3.88 -6.39
C CYS A 243 22.77 -3.53 -4.90
N ASP A 244 21.94 -2.54 -4.58
CA ASP A 244 21.67 -2.11 -3.20
C ASP A 244 21.05 -3.22 -2.36
N LEU A 245 20.09 -3.98 -2.92
CA LEU A 245 19.45 -5.10 -2.23
C LEU A 245 20.39 -6.28 -2.00
N ARG A 246 21.28 -6.60 -2.97
CA ARG A 246 22.26 -7.69 -2.83
C ARG A 246 23.24 -7.42 -1.69
N ALA A 247 23.66 -6.17 -1.51
CA ALA A 247 24.56 -5.80 -0.41
C ALA A 247 23.94 -6.11 0.98
N GLU A 248 22.60 -6.07 1.11
CA GLU A 248 21.87 -6.41 2.34
C GLU A 248 21.74 -7.93 2.57
N ILE A 249 21.72 -8.74 1.51
CA ILE A 249 21.55 -10.20 1.62
C ILE A 249 22.87 -10.88 1.98
N VAL A 250 24.00 -10.31 1.56
CA VAL A 250 25.35 -10.89 1.80
C VAL A 250 25.87 -10.57 3.21
N THR A 251 25.26 -9.62 3.92
CA THR A 251 25.66 -9.17 5.27
C THR A 251 24.84 -9.83 6.40
N CYS A 252 23.96 -10.76 6.09
CA CYS A 252 23.15 -11.52 7.07
C CYS A 252 23.75 -12.89 7.40
#